data_484af4aec6d5fdb61c948137ec7302ad
#
_entry.id   484af4aec6d5fdb61c948137ec7302ad
#
_cell.length_a   1.000
_cell.length_b   1.000
_cell.length_c   1.000
_cell.angle_alpha   90.00
_cell.angle_beta   90.00
_cell.angle_gamma   90.00
#
_symmetry.space_group_name_H-M   'P 1'
#
loop_
_entity.id
_entity.type
_entity.pdbx_description
1 polymer ?
#
loop_
_entity_poly.entity_id
_entity_poly.type
_entity_poly.pdbx_seq_one_letter_code
_entity_poly.pdbx_strand_id
1 'polypeptide(L)'
;NLIITMPNNIYAAIEQLGLTAQKRAIHIQFSNTSLNEQVFLQRIDGTHELNAGIELQLLCLSTSAHIPLKQFIGSQVAVDIVTDKSELNRISGIITKADVGASDGALTIYRLTVEDPTALWKHRRNSRVFMAKSVVDVVQTIFAEWQQRSPLFASSLTLDKSGLSKEYDVRPFIMQANELDSEFIQRLLSSEGINWLIDESQLKVSSSSEPIQPQKLRLIDDNAQYQSLERQNIRFHRSSAVESSDSITNFVGQRSIQPTSVHIQHWQANTLEIEEGAGSVQSKHSHSDNQDNASLGLEQAWHFSPAWIQDLKGEDGTTKSGNGQIEKFNQNLGHYYDLQAKQFMATSTVRDAQ
;
A
#
# COMPACT_ATOMS: atom_id res chain seq x y z
N ASN A 1 -40.20 -40.00 -7.66
CA ASN A 1 -39.27 -39.21 -6.82
C ASN A 1 -37.89 -39.22 -7.47
N LEU A 2 -37.65 -38.21 -8.30
CA LEU A 2 -36.32 -37.97 -8.88
C LEU A 2 -35.54 -37.18 -7.85
N ILE A 3 -34.65 -37.85 -7.10
CA ILE A 3 -33.67 -37.19 -6.25
C ILE A 3 -32.56 -36.72 -7.20
N ILE A 4 -32.61 -35.46 -7.61
CA ILE A 4 -31.46 -34.80 -8.26
C ILE A 4 -30.48 -34.49 -7.15
N THR A 5 -29.48 -35.33 -7.00
CA THR A 5 -28.28 -35.01 -6.21
C THR A 5 -27.55 -33.89 -6.96
N MET A 6 -27.67 -32.67 -6.46
CA MET A 6 -26.85 -31.56 -6.95
C MET A 6 -25.39 -31.93 -6.77
N PRO A 7 -24.52 -31.74 -7.77
CA PRO A 7 -23.09 -31.93 -7.58
C PRO A 7 -22.60 -30.94 -6.52
N ASN A 8 -21.92 -31.46 -5.50
CA ASN A 8 -21.33 -30.64 -4.42
C ASN A 8 -20.18 -29.74 -4.91
N ASN A 9 -19.92 -29.72 -6.20
CA ASN A 9 -18.83 -28.99 -6.81
C ASN A 9 -19.38 -27.82 -7.62
N ILE A 10 -19.07 -26.62 -7.20
CA ILE A 10 -19.48 -25.35 -7.83
C ILE A 10 -19.01 -25.26 -9.30
N TYR A 11 -17.85 -25.86 -9.61
CA TYR A 11 -17.30 -25.89 -10.97
C TYR A 11 -18.19 -26.72 -11.92
N ALA A 12 -18.75 -27.82 -11.43
CA ALA A 12 -19.69 -28.64 -12.23
C ALA A 12 -21.03 -27.89 -12.48
N ALA A 13 -21.51 -27.13 -11.50
CA ALA A 13 -22.68 -26.29 -11.67
C ALA A 13 -22.43 -25.14 -12.67
N ILE A 14 -21.23 -24.57 -12.65
CA ILE A 14 -20.80 -23.51 -13.59
C ILE A 14 -20.61 -24.08 -15.01
N GLU A 15 -20.04 -25.26 -15.14
CA GLU A 15 -19.90 -25.96 -16.43
C GLU A 15 -21.25 -26.24 -17.07
N GLN A 16 -22.25 -26.64 -16.28
CA GLN A 16 -23.62 -26.84 -16.75
C GLN A 16 -24.26 -25.52 -17.22
N LEU A 17 -23.85 -24.38 -16.67
CA LEU A 17 -24.29 -23.05 -17.10
C LEU A 17 -23.44 -22.51 -18.28
N GLY A 18 -22.52 -23.30 -18.84
CA GLY A 18 -21.64 -22.88 -19.94
C GLY A 18 -20.50 -21.94 -19.53
N LEU A 19 -20.28 -21.76 -18.23
CA LEU A 19 -19.24 -20.90 -17.67
C LEU A 19 -18.08 -21.77 -17.18
N THR A 20 -17.13 -22.11 -18.04
CA THR A 20 -15.94 -22.86 -17.62
C THR A 20 -15.02 -21.98 -16.79
N ALA A 21 -14.47 -22.52 -15.68
CA ALA A 21 -13.51 -21.82 -14.82
C ALA A 21 -12.29 -21.28 -15.62
N GLN A 22 -11.86 -22.01 -16.64
CA GLN A 22 -10.73 -21.65 -17.51
C GLN A 22 -10.97 -20.42 -18.40
N LYS A 23 -12.23 -19.99 -18.60
CA LYS A 23 -12.59 -18.82 -19.41
C LYS A 23 -12.86 -17.54 -18.58
N ARG A 24 -12.67 -17.61 -17.27
CA ARG A 24 -12.87 -16.45 -16.41
C ARG A 24 -11.68 -15.52 -16.46
N ALA A 25 -11.96 -14.21 -16.45
CA ALA A 25 -10.93 -13.17 -16.37
C ALA A 25 -10.34 -13.00 -14.95
N ILE A 26 -11.01 -13.56 -13.94
CA ILE A 26 -10.60 -13.45 -12.53
C ILE A 26 -10.80 -14.78 -11.80
N HIS A 27 -9.84 -15.12 -10.94
CA HIS A 27 -9.86 -16.34 -10.12
C HIS A 27 -9.61 -15.99 -8.66
N ILE A 28 -10.04 -16.87 -7.75
CA ILE A 28 -9.78 -16.73 -6.32
C ILE A 28 -9.24 -18.04 -5.76
N GLN A 29 -8.27 -17.93 -4.85
CA GLN A 29 -7.72 -19.03 -4.10
C GLN A 29 -7.64 -18.67 -2.63
N PHE A 30 -8.11 -19.55 -1.76
CA PHE A 30 -8.02 -19.41 -0.31
C PHE A 30 -6.98 -20.37 0.25
N SER A 31 -6.26 -19.94 1.29
CA SER A 31 -5.42 -20.84 2.07
C SER A 31 -6.24 -21.92 2.81
N ASN A 32 -7.48 -21.60 3.17
CA ASN A 32 -8.47 -22.58 3.61
C ASN A 32 -9.02 -23.31 2.37
N THR A 33 -8.45 -24.45 2.05
CA THR A 33 -8.73 -25.20 0.82
C THR A 33 -10.19 -25.64 0.69
N SER A 34 -10.92 -25.78 1.81
CA SER A 34 -12.35 -26.14 1.78
C SER A 34 -13.24 -25.09 1.10
N LEU A 35 -12.76 -23.84 1.03
CA LEU A 35 -13.48 -22.74 0.37
C LEU A 35 -13.29 -22.73 -1.14
N ASN A 36 -12.18 -23.28 -1.65
CA ASN A 36 -11.84 -23.24 -3.08
C ASN A 36 -12.86 -24.00 -3.97
N GLU A 37 -13.53 -25.01 -3.41
CA GLU A 37 -14.55 -25.77 -4.12
C GLU A 37 -15.96 -25.19 -3.97
N GLN A 38 -16.16 -24.24 -3.06
CA GLN A 38 -17.47 -23.72 -2.70
C GLN A 38 -17.69 -22.28 -3.13
N VAL A 39 -16.61 -21.51 -3.31
CA VAL A 39 -16.65 -20.06 -3.51
C VAL A 39 -15.93 -19.67 -4.79
N PHE A 40 -16.55 -18.82 -5.59
CA PHE A 40 -15.90 -18.28 -6.77
C PHE A 40 -16.08 -16.77 -6.87
N LEU A 41 -15.06 -16.11 -7.38
CA LEU A 41 -15.01 -14.66 -7.52
C LEU A 41 -15.87 -14.21 -8.71
N GLN A 42 -16.71 -13.21 -8.50
CA GLN A 42 -17.49 -12.57 -9.54
C GLN A 42 -17.00 -11.17 -9.86
N ARG A 43 -16.63 -10.41 -8.84
CA ARG A 43 -16.20 -9.01 -8.99
C ARG A 43 -15.13 -8.66 -7.98
N ILE A 44 -14.22 -7.81 -8.39
CA ILE A 44 -13.18 -7.22 -7.58
C ILE A 44 -13.21 -5.70 -7.76
N ASP A 45 -13.19 -4.98 -6.68
CA ASP A 45 -12.97 -3.54 -6.60
C ASP A 45 -11.93 -3.29 -5.50
N GLY A 46 -11.13 -2.26 -5.60
CA GLY A 46 -10.20 -1.94 -4.53
C GLY A 46 -9.14 -0.92 -4.90
N THR A 47 -8.24 -0.70 -3.97
CA THR A 47 -7.12 0.23 -4.05
C THR A 47 -5.83 -0.49 -3.71
N HIS A 48 -4.75 -0.04 -4.34
CA HIS A 48 -3.38 -0.38 -3.99
C HIS A 48 -2.57 0.92 -4.04
N GLU A 49 -2.14 1.39 -2.90
CA GLU A 49 -1.59 2.72 -2.74
C GLU A 49 -0.26 2.70 -1.98
N LEU A 50 0.64 3.61 -2.35
CA LEU A 50 1.83 3.89 -1.56
C LEU A 50 1.41 4.40 -0.18
N ASN A 51 2.07 3.92 0.86
CA ASN A 51 1.86 4.34 2.26
C ASN A 51 0.46 4.04 2.83
N ALA A 52 -0.38 3.31 2.10
CA ALA A 52 -1.71 2.91 2.53
C ALA A 52 -1.99 1.41 2.34
N GLY A 53 -1.24 0.74 1.46
CA GLY A 53 -1.32 -0.70 1.23
C GLY A 53 -2.44 -1.11 0.27
N ILE A 54 -2.96 -2.31 0.47
CA ILE A 54 -3.98 -2.94 -0.38
C ILE A 54 -5.28 -3.06 0.41
N GLU A 55 -6.38 -2.66 -0.22
CA GLU A 55 -7.73 -2.97 0.23
C GLU A 55 -8.58 -3.40 -0.97
N LEU A 56 -9.10 -4.63 -0.95
CA LEU A 56 -9.97 -5.16 -1.99
C LEU A 56 -11.32 -5.53 -1.42
N GLN A 57 -12.36 -5.22 -2.18
CA GLN A 57 -13.73 -5.65 -1.95
C GLN A 57 -14.09 -6.72 -2.98
N LEU A 58 -14.24 -7.94 -2.52
CA LEU A 58 -14.55 -9.09 -3.36
C LEU A 58 -16.02 -9.43 -3.25
N LEU A 59 -16.71 -9.53 -4.39
CA LEU A 59 -18.01 -10.13 -4.48
C LEU A 59 -17.83 -11.57 -4.95
N CYS A 60 -18.20 -12.49 -4.08
CA CYS A 60 -18.10 -13.92 -4.33
C CYS A 60 -19.48 -14.56 -4.37
N LEU A 61 -19.60 -15.64 -5.13
CA LEU A 61 -20.79 -16.46 -5.23
C LEU A 61 -20.51 -17.87 -4.71
N SER A 62 -21.50 -18.48 -4.08
CA SER A 62 -21.44 -19.86 -3.62
C SER A 62 -22.78 -20.55 -3.82
N THR A 63 -22.75 -21.84 -4.10
CA THR A 63 -23.95 -22.71 -4.06
C THR A 63 -24.38 -23.07 -2.64
N SER A 64 -23.53 -22.76 -1.64
CA SER A 64 -23.84 -22.96 -0.22
C SER A 64 -24.23 -21.63 0.44
N ALA A 65 -25.43 -21.60 1.04
CA ALA A 65 -25.92 -20.48 1.82
C ALA A 65 -25.41 -20.49 3.29
N HIS A 66 -24.70 -21.54 3.70
CA HIS A 66 -24.40 -21.81 5.11
C HIS A 66 -22.90 -21.90 5.42
N ILE A 67 -22.04 -21.28 4.61
CA ILE A 67 -20.61 -21.20 4.94
C ILE A 67 -20.45 -20.29 6.17
N PRO A 68 -19.94 -20.79 7.30
CA PRO A 68 -19.72 -19.96 8.46
C PRO A 68 -18.71 -18.85 8.16
N LEU A 69 -19.07 -17.58 8.40
CA LEU A 69 -18.22 -16.43 8.09
C LEU A 69 -16.83 -16.51 8.75
N LYS A 70 -16.74 -17.15 9.92
CA LYS A 70 -15.46 -17.39 10.60
C LYS A 70 -14.44 -18.21 9.80
N GLN A 71 -14.88 -18.97 8.78
CA GLN A 71 -13.96 -19.71 7.91
C GLN A 71 -13.21 -18.82 6.93
N PHE A 72 -13.76 -17.64 6.65
CA PHE A 72 -13.11 -16.64 5.80
C PHE A 72 -12.11 -15.81 6.60
N ILE A 73 -12.50 -15.38 7.81
CA ILE A 73 -11.73 -14.42 8.61
C ILE A 73 -10.34 -14.96 8.94
N GLY A 74 -9.30 -14.16 8.63
CA GLY A 74 -7.90 -14.52 8.83
C GLY A 74 -7.37 -15.54 7.83
N SER A 75 -8.15 -15.93 6.82
CA SER A 75 -7.66 -16.75 5.71
C SER A 75 -6.82 -15.89 4.76
N GLN A 76 -5.67 -16.39 4.35
CA GLN A 76 -4.95 -15.79 3.21
C GLN A 76 -5.75 -16.08 1.94
N VAL A 77 -5.76 -15.13 1.05
CA VAL A 77 -6.46 -15.20 -0.23
C VAL A 77 -5.59 -14.62 -1.33
N ALA A 78 -5.62 -15.24 -2.50
CA ALA A 78 -5.05 -14.69 -3.72
C ALA A 78 -6.14 -14.51 -4.77
N VAL A 79 -6.06 -13.40 -5.47
CA VAL A 79 -6.87 -13.09 -6.64
C VAL A 79 -5.97 -13.04 -7.86
N ASP A 80 -6.26 -13.83 -8.86
CA ASP A 80 -5.50 -13.86 -10.11
C ASP A 80 -6.34 -13.24 -11.22
N ILE A 81 -5.77 -12.25 -11.91
CA ILE A 81 -6.40 -11.50 -12.99
C ILE A 81 -5.72 -11.86 -14.31
N VAL A 82 -6.49 -12.28 -15.30
CA VAL A 82 -5.97 -12.57 -16.64
C VAL A 82 -5.64 -11.26 -17.34
N THR A 83 -4.39 -11.11 -17.77
CA THR A 83 -3.91 -9.95 -18.53
C THR A 83 -4.24 -10.08 -20.02
N ASP A 84 -4.02 -9.02 -20.79
CA ASP A 84 -4.13 -9.01 -22.26
C ASP A 84 -3.14 -9.96 -22.95
N LYS A 85 -2.05 -10.34 -22.25
CA LYS A 85 -1.08 -11.36 -22.72
C LYS A 85 -1.46 -12.79 -22.34
N SER A 86 -2.64 -12.99 -21.74
CA SER A 86 -3.10 -14.28 -21.21
C SER A 86 -2.24 -14.83 -20.07
N GLU A 87 -1.55 -13.97 -19.34
CA GLU A 87 -0.83 -14.28 -18.12
C GLU A 87 -1.74 -14.06 -16.90
N LEU A 88 -1.47 -14.72 -15.80
CA LEU A 88 -2.16 -14.50 -14.53
C LEU A 88 -1.35 -13.54 -13.66
N ASN A 89 -1.91 -12.39 -13.36
CA ASN A 89 -1.36 -11.41 -12.43
C ASN A 89 -2.03 -11.58 -11.06
N ARG A 90 -1.24 -11.83 -10.02
CA ARG A 90 -1.70 -12.17 -8.68
C ARG A 90 -1.70 -10.95 -7.77
N ILE A 91 -2.77 -10.81 -6.99
CA ILE A 91 -2.84 -9.92 -5.84
C ILE A 91 -3.27 -10.76 -4.65
N SER A 92 -2.51 -10.75 -3.57
CA SER A 92 -2.82 -11.52 -2.37
C SER A 92 -3.13 -10.62 -1.17
N GLY A 93 -3.59 -11.22 -0.08
CA GLY A 93 -3.88 -10.54 1.17
C GLY A 93 -4.50 -11.46 2.20
N ILE A 94 -5.05 -10.86 3.25
CA ILE A 94 -5.79 -11.55 4.31
C ILE A 94 -7.22 -11.04 4.35
N ILE A 95 -8.17 -11.93 4.65
CA ILE A 95 -9.57 -11.53 4.79
C ILE A 95 -9.78 -10.95 6.18
N THR A 96 -10.08 -9.66 6.23
CA THR A 96 -10.32 -8.92 7.49
C THR A 96 -11.79 -8.80 7.82
N LYS A 97 -12.68 -8.88 6.79
CA LYS A 97 -14.12 -8.83 6.97
C LYS A 97 -14.82 -9.76 5.99
N ALA A 98 -15.88 -10.38 6.43
CA ALA A 98 -16.76 -11.20 5.59
C ALA A 98 -18.21 -10.95 5.98
N ASP A 99 -19.08 -10.84 4.99
CA ASP A 99 -20.51 -10.81 5.20
C ASP A 99 -21.26 -11.62 4.13
N VAL A 100 -22.44 -12.11 4.50
CA VAL A 100 -23.35 -12.83 3.61
C VAL A 100 -24.42 -11.88 3.09
N GLY A 101 -24.63 -11.87 1.80
CA GLY A 101 -25.65 -11.08 1.12
C GLY A 101 -26.90 -11.87 0.78
N ALA A 102 -27.58 -11.43 -0.27
CA ALA A 102 -28.78 -12.08 -0.76
C ALA A 102 -28.50 -13.48 -1.31
N SER A 103 -29.51 -14.35 -1.19
CA SER A 103 -29.56 -15.66 -1.84
C SER A 103 -30.83 -15.76 -2.68
N ASP A 104 -30.73 -16.30 -3.89
CA ASP A 104 -31.86 -16.58 -4.76
C ASP A 104 -32.33 -18.04 -4.69
N GLY A 105 -31.75 -18.79 -3.74
CA GLY A 105 -32.00 -20.22 -3.55
C GLY A 105 -31.06 -21.12 -4.34
N ALA A 106 -30.43 -20.63 -5.39
CA ALA A 106 -29.39 -21.35 -6.15
C ALA A 106 -27.97 -20.87 -5.81
N LEU A 107 -27.81 -19.57 -5.70
CA LEU A 107 -26.53 -18.91 -5.39
C LEU A 107 -26.68 -17.94 -4.21
N THR A 108 -25.64 -17.89 -3.39
CA THR A 108 -25.55 -16.96 -2.27
C THR A 108 -24.36 -16.05 -2.47
N ILE A 109 -24.56 -14.77 -2.22
CA ILE A 109 -23.54 -13.75 -2.31
C ILE A 109 -22.76 -13.70 -0.99
N TYR A 110 -21.43 -13.73 -1.08
CA TYR A 110 -20.52 -13.41 0.01
C TYR A 110 -19.69 -12.19 -0.37
N ARG A 111 -19.58 -11.22 0.53
CA ARG A 111 -18.72 -10.06 0.37
C ARG A 111 -17.53 -10.20 1.31
N LEU A 112 -16.34 -10.08 0.75
CA LEU A 112 -15.10 -10.23 1.50
C LEU A 112 -14.29 -8.94 1.36
N THR A 113 -13.81 -8.40 2.48
CA THR A 113 -12.79 -7.36 2.48
C THR A 113 -11.45 -8.04 2.68
N VAL A 114 -10.56 -7.78 1.75
CA VAL A 114 -9.18 -8.28 1.77
C VAL A 114 -8.26 -7.09 1.93
N GLU A 115 -7.39 -7.16 2.91
CA GLU A 115 -6.35 -6.16 3.15
C GLU A 115 -4.99 -6.84 3.16
N ASP A 116 -3.93 -6.07 2.95
CA ASP A 116 -2.59 -6.58 3.20
C ASP A 116 -2.37 -6.83 4.71
N PRO A 117 -1.36 -7.64 5.08
CA PRO A 117 -1.19 -8.03 6.49
C PRO A 117 -0.85 -6.89 7.45
N THR A 118 -0.46 -5.70 6.96
CA THR A 118 -0.23 -4.53 7.82
C THR A 118 -1.51 -4.04 8.48
N ALA A 119 -2.68 -4.43 7.96
CA ALA A 119 -3.97 -4.17 8.59
C ALA A 119 -4.04 -4.69 10.04
N LEU A 120 -3.30 -5.75 10.36
CA LEU A 120 -3.22 -6.28 11.72
C LEU A 120 -2.61 -5.27 12.71
N TRP A 121 -1.76 -4.37 12.27
CA TRP A 121 -1.18 -3.31 13.10
C TRP A 121 -2.21 -2.35 13.67
N LYS A 122 -3.38 -2.23 13.05
CA LYS A 122 -4.52 -1.44 13.53
C LYS A 122 -5.14 -2.01 14.83
N HIS A 123 -4.77 -3.24 15.20
CA HIS A 123 -5.35 -3.94 16.34
C HIS A 123 -4.46 -3.99 17.60
N ARG A 124 -3.28 -3.35 17.57
CA ARG A 124 -2.42 -3.22 18.74
C ARG A 124 -2.11 -1.75 19.01
N ARG A 125 -2.52 -1.29 20.20
CA ARG A 125 -2.20 0.02 20.76
C ARG A 125 -1.17 -0.13 21.87
N ASN A 126 -0.19 0.77 21.94
CA ASN A 126 0.88 0.64 22.91
C ASN A 126 1.37 2.01 23.40
N SER A 127 2.05 1.99 24.57
CA SER A 127 2.80 3.12 25.11
C SER A 127 4.15 2.61 25.57
N ARG A 128 5.22 2.96 24.87
CA ARG A 128 6.57 2.48 25.15
C ARG A 128 7.63 3.38 24.55
N VAL A 129 8.85 3.24 25.03
CA VAL A 129 10.01 4.02 24.57
C VAL A 129 11.06 3.07 24.01
N PHE A 130 11.63 3.44 22.89
CA PHE A 130 12.78 2.81 22.29
C PHE A 130 13.99 3.73 22.48
N MET A 131 15.02 3.24 23.14
CA MET A 131 16.24 4.00 23.45
C MET A 131 17.34 3.70 22.43
N ALA A 132 18.05 4.73 22.00
CA ALA A 132 19.22 4.63 21.12
C ALA A 132 18.97 3.76 19.88
N LYS A 133 17.91 4.08 19.11
CA LYS A 133 17.54 3.37 17.88
C LYS A 133 17.25 4.34 16.75
N SER A 134 17.53 3.90 15.52
CA SER A 134 16.99 4.56 14.33
C SER A 134 15.52 4.23 14.14
N VAL A 135 14.83 4.99 13.29
CA VAL A 135 13.44 4.72 12.90
C VAL A 135 13.32 3.32 12.27
N VAL A 136 14.26 2.96 11.41
CA VAL A 136 14.27 1.66 10.74
C VAL A 136 14.40 0.51 11.73
N ASP A 137 15.25 0.66 12.76
CA ASP A 137 15.41 -0.33 13.82
C ASP A 137 14.13 -0.53 14.63
N VAL A 138 13.40 0.56 14.90
CA VAL A 138 12.12 0.50 15.61
C VAL A 138 11.08 -0.24 14.77
N VAL A 139 10.95 0.12 13.50
CA VAL A 139 10.03 -0.56 12.56
C VAL A 139 10.35 -2.05 12.46
N GLN A 140 11.62 -2.39 12.32
CA GLN A 140 12.06 -3.79 12.29
C GLN A 140 11.76 -4.53 13.60
N THR A 141 11.91 -3.87 14.74
CA THR A 141 11.58 -4.46 16.06
C THR A 141 10.10 -4.77 16.16
N ILE A 142 9.23 -3.83 15.77
CA ILE A 142 7.77 -4.02 15.80
C ILE A 142 7.36 -5.12 14.82
N PHE A 143 7.94 -5.13 13.61
CA PHE A 143 7.70 -6.16 12.61
C PHE A 143 8.04 -7.56 13.15
N ALA A 144 9.22 -7.72 13.77
CA ALA A 144 9.66 -8.98 14.36
C ALA A 144 8.76 -9.44 15.50
N GLU A 145 8.27 -8.53 16.33
CA GLU A 145 7.30 -8.84 17.38
C GLU A 145 5.98 -9.40 16.82
N TRP A 146 5.49 -8.83 15.73
CA TRP A 146 4.29 -9.32 15.05
C TRP A 146 4.53 -10.70 14.42
N GLN A 147 5.69 -10.94 13.81
CA GLN A 147 6.05 -12.27 13.29
C GLN A 147 6.08 -13.33 14.39
N GLN A 148 6.57 -12.99 15.58
CA GLN A 148 6.61 -13.93 16.71
C GLN A 148 5.24 -14.22 17.31
N ARG A 149 4.34 -13.25 17.31
CA ARG A 149 3.05 -13.33 18.00
C ARG A 149 1.90 -13.81 17.13
N SER A 150 1.96 -13.54 15.83
CA SER A 150 0.88 -13.86 14.88
C SER A 150 1.37 -14.81 13.80
N PRO A 151 1.00 -16.10 13.84
CA PRO A 151 1.30 -17.03 12.75
C PRO A 151 0.76 -16.57 11.39
N LEU A 152 -0.41 -15.90 11.38
CA LEU A 152 -0.98 -15.33 10.17
C LEU A 152 -0.08 -14.24 9.60
N PHE A 153 0.39 -13.32 10.43
CA PHE A 153 1.30 -12.26 9.99
C PHE A 153 2.63 -12.83 9.48
N ALA A 154 3.20 -13.79 10.23
CA ALA A 154 4.47 -14.42 9.88
C ALA A 154 4.43 -15.17 8.55
N SER A 155 3.30 -15.80 8.22
CA SER A 155 3.11 -16.55 6.97
C SER A 155 2.73 -15.66 5.78
N SER A 156 2.27 -14.43 6.02
CA SER A 156 1.71 -13.58 4.97
C SER A 156 2.55 -12.35 4.60
N LEU A 157 3.53 -11.96 5.42
CA LEU A 157 4.32 -10.76 5.15
C LEU A 157 5.80 -10.92 5.52
N THR A 158 6.67 -10.42 4.66
CA THR A 158 8.10 -10.27 4.90
C THR A 158 8.51 -8.80 4.80
N LEU A 159 9.58 -8.41 5.49
CA LEU A 159 10.12 -7.05 5.43
C LEU A 159 11.27 -6.97 4.43
N ASP A 160 11.15 -6.11 3.43
CA ASP A 160 12.20 -5.82 2.46
C ASP A 160 12.72 -4.39 2.65
N LYS A 161 14.00 -4.27 3.03
CA LYS A 161 14.69 -3.01 3.24
C LYS A 161 15.66 -2.68 2.10
N SER A 162 15.68 -3.45 1.04
CA SER A 162 16.62 -3.27 -0.08
C SER A 162 16.46 -1.94 -0.82
N GLY A 163 15.29 -1.31 -0.68
CA GLY A 163 15.01 0.02 -1.23
C GLY A 163 15.48 1.19 -0.37
N LEU A 164 16.17 0.94 0.75
CA LEU A 164 16.76 1.97 1.59
C LEU A 164 18.22 2.19 1.19
N SER A 165 18.52 3.39 0.71
CA SER A 165 19.86 3.78 0.23
C SER A 165 20.61 4.69 1.21
N LYS A 166 19.90 5.21 2.23
CA LYS A 166 20.43 6.18 3.20
C LYS A 166 20.71 5.53 4.54
N GLU A 167 21.60 6.15 5.29
CA GLU A 167 21.77 5.89 6.72
C GLU A 167 20.80 6.75 7.52
N TYR A 168 20.28 6.21 8.61
CA TYR A 168 19.31 6.86 9.47
C TYR A 168 19.90 7.16 10.84
N ASP A 169 19.66 8.37 11.32
CA ASP A 169 20.18 8.81 12.61
C ASP A 169 19.61 7.97 13.76
N VAL A 170 20.50 7.59 14.65
CA VAL A 170 20.13 7.00 15.94
C VAL A 170 19.59 8.11 16.83
N ARG A 171 18.33 8.00 17.25
CA ARG A 171 17.70 8.97 18.13
C ARG A 171 17.87 8.55 19.59
N PRO A 172 18.10 9.47 20.52
CA PRO A 172 18.22 9.16 21.94
C PRO A 172 17.02 8.38 22.47
N PHE A 173 15.81 8.76 22.07
CA PHE A 173 14.59 8.01 22.33
C PHE A 173 13.57 8.21 21.22
N ILE A 174 12.75 7.20 21.04
CA ILE A 174 11.54 7.24 20.16
C ILE A 174 10.38 6.71 20.99
N MET A 175 9.35 7.53 21.17
CA MET A 175 8.21 7.18 22.00
C MET A 175 6.97 6.85 21.15
N GLN A 176 6.35 5.71 21.43
CA GLN A 176 4.99 5.41 21.06
C GLN A 176 4.10 5.81 22.24
N ALA A 177 3.19 6.76 22.06
CA ALA A 177 2.40 7.34 23.13
C ALA A 177 0.91 7.09 22.87
N ASN A 178 0.39 5.96 23.36
CA ASN A 178 -1.01 5.54 23.18
C ASN A 178 -1.44 5.54 21.70
N GLU A 179 -0.54 5.16 20.82
CA GLU A 179 -0.74 5.06 19.37
C GLU A 179 -0.96 3.60 18.95
N LEU A 180 -1.73 3.38 17.88
CA LEU A 180 -1.75 2.10 17.18
C LEU A 180 -0.38 1.87 16.52
N ASP A 181 0.02 0.60 16.37
CA ASP A 181 1.27 0.30 15.69
C ASP A 181 1.28 0.82 14.25
N SER A 182 0.15 0.78 13.56
CA SER A 182 -0.01 1.36 12.23
C SER A 182 0.26 2.87 12.20
N GLU A 183 -0.32 3.63 13.14
CA GLU A 183 -0.16 5.08 13.27
C GLU A 183 1.31 5.42 13.60
N PHE A 184 1.89 4.67 14.53
CA PHE A 184 3.26 4.87 14.97
C PHE A 184 4.26 4.60 13.86
N ILE A 185 4.17 3.46 13.17
CA ILE A 185 5.05 3.11 12.05
C ILE A 185 4.92 4.15 10.93
N GLN A 186 3.69 4.52 10.56
CA GLN A 186 3.45 5.53 9.52
C GLN A 186 4.09 6.87 9.88
N ARG A 187 3.93 7.33 11.11
CA ARG A 187 4.53 8.58 11.61
C ARG A 187 6.06 8.53 11.55
N LEU A 188 6.65 7.41 11.95
CA LEU A 188 8.10 7.23 11.94
C LEU A 188 8.66 7.25 10.51
N LEU A 189 8.09 6.44 9.62
CA LEU A 189 8.53 6.38 8.22
C LEU A 189 8.39 7.74 7.53
N SER A 190 7.25 8.41 7.73
CA SER A 190 7.02 9.75 7.18
C SER A 190 8.03 10.77 7.69
N SER A 191 8.45 10.69 8.96
CA SER A 191 9.44 11.60 9.53
C SER A 191 10.83 11.51 8.87
N GLU A 192 11.14 10.36 8.29
CA GLU A 192 12.40 10.11 7.58
C GLU A 192 12.26 10.23 6.04
N GLY A 193 11.05 10.48 5.54
CA GLY A 193 10.78 10.49 4.11
C GLY A 193 10.87 9.10 3.48
N ILE A 194 10.60 8.05 4.25
CA ILE A 194 10.54 6.67 3.77
C ILE A 194 9.12 6.37 3.31
N ASN A 195 8.99 5.95 2.07
CA ASN A 195 7.77 5.37 1.55
C ASN A 195 7.75 3.86 1.73
N TRP A 196 6.58 3.28 1.81
CA TRP A 196 6.40 1.85 1.80
C TRP A 196 5.33 1.41 0.83
N LEU A 197 5.49 0.21 0.32
CA LEU A 197 4.51 -0.43 -0.56
C LEU A 197 4.46 -1.93 -0.25
N ILE A 198 3.36 -2.53 -0.68
CA ILE A 198 3.18 -3.97 -0.62
C ILE A 198 3.43 -4.54 -2.00
N ASP A 199 4.46 -5.35 -2.11
CA ASP A 199 4.81 -6.09 -3.32
C ASP A 199 4.40 -7.55 -3.19
N GLU A 200 3.97 -8.15 -4.28
CA GLU A 200 3.82 -9.60 -4.35
C GLU A 200 5.20 -10.27 -4.49
N SER A 201 5.44 -11.32 -3.72
CA SER A 201 6.65 -12.14 -3.91
C SER A 201 6.63 -12.86 -5.25
N GLN A 202 5.45 -13.18 -5.74
CA GLN A 202 5.21 -13.81 -7.03
C GLN A 202 4.03 -13.12 -7.71
N LEU A 203 4.32 -12.07 -8.48
CA LEU A 203 3.32 -11.28 -9.16
C LEU A 203 2.64 -12.06 -10.30
N LYS A 204 3.41 -12.86 -11.06
CA LYS A 204 2.92 -13.71 -12.14
C LYS A 204 2.93 -15.15 -11.72
N VAL A 205 1.82 -15.85 -11.96
CA VAL A 205 1.66 -17.27 -11.69
C VAL A 205 1.28 -18.01 -12.97
N SER A 206 1.72 -19.25 -13.08
CA SER A 206 1.38 -20.12 -14.23
C SER A 206 0.01 -20.80 -14.06
N SER A 207 -0.46 -20.90 -12.80
CA SER A 207 -1.76 -21.47 -12.44
C SER A 207 -2.32 -20.78 -11.21
N SER A 208 -3.64 -20.61 -11.18
CA SER A 208 -4.35 -20.10 -9.99
C SER A 208 -4.34 -21.05 -8.80
N SER A 209 -3.80 -22.27 -8.96
CA SER A 209 -3.58 -23.23 -7.89
C SER A 209 -2.19 -23.16 -7.26
N GLU A 210 -1.30 -22.29 -7.75
CA GLU A 210 0.03 -22.11 -7.13
C GLU A 210 -0.11 -21.59 -5.68
N PRO A 211 0.72 -22.09 -4.75
CA PRO A 211 0.65 -21.70 -3.35
C PRO A 211 0.78 -20.18 -3.17
N ILE A 212 -0.01 -19.63 -2.26
CA ILE A 212 0.06 -18.21 -1.90
C ILE A 212 1.37 -17.96 -1.17
N GLN A 213 2.21 -17.10 -1.73
CA GLN A 213 3.48 -16.68 -1.12
C GLN A 213 3.27 -15.48 -0.21
N PRO A 214 4.13 -15.26 0.81
CA PRO A 214 4.08 -14.05 1.61
C PRO A 214 4.31 -12.82 0.73
N GLN A 215 3.55 -11.77 0.97
CA GLN A 215 3.81 -10.45 0.40
C GLN A 215 5.09 -9.84 0.99
N LYS A 216 5.60 -8.80 0.38
CA LYS A 216 6.75 -8.03 0.86
C LYS A 216 6.30 -6.62 1.24
N LEU A 217 6.56 -6.24 2.48
CA LEU A 217 6.55 -4.83 2.87
C LEU A 217 7.89 -4.23 2.46
N ARG A 218 7.90 -3.48 1.39
CA ARG A 218 9.10 -2.86 0.86
C ARG A 218 9.20 -1.41 1.30
N LEU A 219 10.35 -1.04 1.86
CA LEU A 219 10.67 0.33 2.27
C LEU A 219 11.55 0.97 1.22
N ILE A 220 11.21 2.21 0.84
CA ILE A 220 11.89 2.96 -0.23
C ILE A 220 12.12 4.40 0.23
N ASP A 221 13.34 4.88 0.08
CA ASP A 221 13.74 6.24 0.48
C ASP A 221 14.18 7.13 -0.68
N ASP A 222 14.20 6.60 -1.90
CA ASP A 222 14.55 7.34 -3.11
C ASP A 222 13.79 6.80 -4.33
N ASN A 223 13.39 7.70 -5.23
CA ASN A 223 12.66 7.32 -6.45
C ASN A 223 13.46 6.38 -7.36
N ALA A 224 14.79 6.42 -7.30
CA ALA A 224 15.64 5.50 -8.08
C ALA A 224 15.52 4.03 -7.64
N GLN A 225 14.95 3.77 -6.46
CA GLN A 225 14.74 2.44 -5.92
C GLN A 225 13.45 1.77 -6.39
N TYR A 226 12.54 2.50 -7.06
CA TYR A 226 11.38 1.88 -7.70
C TYR A 226 11.81 1.02 -8.88
N GLN A 227 11.23 -0.16 -8.96
CA GLN A 227 11.48 -1.06 -10.07
C GLN A 227 10.63 -0.67 -11.29
N SER A 228 11.22 -0.79 -12.47
CA SER A 228 10.45 -0.59 -13.70
C SER A 228 9.44 -1.71 -13.88
N LEU A 229 8.23 -1.35 -14.31
CA LEU A 229 7.25 -2.32 -14.75
C LEU A 229 7.79 -3.11 -15.95
N GLU A 230 7.43 -4.37 -16.06
CA GLU A 230 7.72 -5.17 -17.27
C GLU A 230 7.07 -4.54 -18.51
N ARG A 231 5.88 -4.00 -18.33
CA ARG A 231 5.19 -3.18 -19.35
C ARG A 231 5.74 -1.75 -19.32
N GLN A 232 6.85 -1.50 -20.00
CA GLN A 232 7.51 -0.17 -20.02
C GLN A 232 6.71 0.90 -20.75
N ASN A 233 5.89 0.51 -21.76
CA ASN A 233 5.11 1.43 -22.56
C ASN A 233 3.64 1.02 -22.58
N ILE A 234 2.79 1.96 -22.22
CA ILE A 234 1.33 1.81 -22.29
C ILE A 234 0.82 2.78 -23.35
N ARG A 235 0.14 2.22 -24.35
CA ARG A 235 -0.42 3.02 -25.44
C ARG A 235 -1.59 3.86 -24.95
N PHE A 236 -1.69 5.09 -25.41
CA PHE A 236 -2.89 5.91 -25.24
C PHE A 236 -3.84 5.72 -26.40
N HIS A 237 -5.07 5.30 -26.13
CA HIS A 237 -6.11 5.16 -27.13
C HIS A 237 -7.50 5.43 -26.53
N ARG A 238 -8.27 6.35 -27.10
CA ARG A 238 -9.57 6.78 -26.57
C ARG A 238 -10.66 5.74 -26.59
N SER A 239 -10.57 4.71 -27.46
CA SER A 239 -11.58 3.67 -27.60
C SER A 239 -10.97 2.30 -27.42
N SER A 240 -11.31 1.66 -26.29
CA SER A 240 -10.84 0.30 -25.97
C SER A 240 -11.53 -0.79 -26.80
N ALA A 241 -12.63 -0.47 -27.48
CA ALA A 241 -13.46 -1.48 -28.19
C ALA A 241 -12.78 -2.06 -29.45
N VAL A 242 -11.72 -1.44 -29.96
CA VAL A 242 -11.00 -1.83 -31.17
C VAL A 242 -9.58 -2.32 -30.89
N GLU A 243 -9.12 -2.15 -29.65
CA GLU A 243 -7.75 -2.50 -29.26
C GLU A 243 -7.68 -3.96 -28.76
N SER A 244 -6.66 -4.67 -29.22
CA SER A 244 -6.35 -6.03 -28.78
C SER A 244 -5.48 -6.08 -27.53
N SER A 245 -4.87 -4.94 -27.15
CA SER A 245 -4.01 -4.79 -25.98
C SER A 245 -4.55 -3.75 -25.01
N ASP A 246 -4.21 -3.91 -23.73
CA ASP A 246 -4.57 -2.95 -22.69
C ASP A 246 -3.95 -1.57 -22.96
N SER A 247 -4.73 -0.52 -22.73
CA SER A 247 -4.34 0.87 -23.07
C SER A 247 -4.85 1.87 -22.02
N ILE A 248 -4.24 3.05 -22.01
CA ILE A 248 -4.76 4.23 -21.31
C ILE A 248 -5.84 4.84 -22.18
N THR A 249 -7.05 4.98 -21.63
CA THR A 249 -8.21 5.55 -22.35
C THR A 249 -8.49 6.99 -22.01
N ASN A 250 -8.07 7.44 -20.84
CA ASN A 250 -8.17 8.83 -20.41
C ASN A 250 -6.92 9.22 -19.61
N PHE A 251 -6.45 10.45 -19.82
CA PHE A 251 -5.30 11.00 -19.09
C PHE A 251 -5.57 12.48 -18.81
N VAL A 252 -5.60 12.84 -17.52
CA VAL A 252 -5.93 14.19 -17.07
C VAL A 252 -4.81 14.70 -16.19
N GLY A 253 -4.31 15.90 -16.49
CA GLY A 253 -3.42 16.65 -15.62
C GLY A 253 -4.24 17.60 -14.72
N GLN A 254 -3.90 17.63 -13.46
CA GLN A 254 -4.50 18.52 -12.46
C GLN A 254 -3.40 19.38 -11.85
N ARG A 255 -3.71 20.64 -11.62
CA ARG A 255 -2.89 21.56 -10.83
C ARG A 255 -3.69 22.15 -9.70
N SER A 256 -3.07 22.30 -8.53
CA SER A 256 -3.63 22.92 -7.36
C SER A 256 -2.70 23.99 -6.81
N ILE A 257 -3.28 25.02 -6.20
CA ILE A 257 -2.54 26.08 -5.53
C ILE A 257 -1.97 25.49 -4.25
N GLN A 258 -0.66 25.67 -4.05
CA GLN A 258 0.07 25.24 -2.87
C GLN A 258 0.94 26.39 -2.35
N PRO A 259 1.38 26.38 -1.09
CA PRO A 259 2.38 27.31 -0.59
C PRO A 259 3.63 27.30 -1.48
N THR A 260 4.23 28.47 -1.73
CA THR A 260 5.41 28.62 -2.59
C THR A 260 6.71 28.65 -1.81
N SER A 261 6.64 28.74 -0.49
CA SER A 261 7.80 28.64 0.40
C SER A 261 7.46 27.90 1.67
N VAL A 262 8.46 27.26 2.24
CA VAL A 262 8.38 26.55 3.52
C VAL A 262 9.32 27.24 4.49
N HIS A 263 8.83 27.48 5.72
CA HIS A 263 9.60 28.06 6.79
C HIS A 263 9.46 27.18 8.04
N ILE A 264 10.59 26.75 8.60
CA ILE A 264 10.61 25.88 9.77
C ILE A 264 11.30 26.62 10.91
N GLN A 265 10.67 26.63 12.06
CA GLN A 265 11.24 27.13 13.28
C GLN A 265 11.52 26.00 14.26
N HIS A 266 12.66 26.05 14.86
CA HIS A 266 13.11 25.13 15.90
C HIS A 266 13.49 25.89 17.16
N TRP A 267 12.86 25.57 18.27
CA TRP A 267 13.18 26.15 19.56
C TRP A 267 14.30 25.38 20.24
N GLN A 268 15.41 26.05 20.48
CA GLN A 268 16.53 25.50 21.24
C GLN A 268 16.42 25.90 22.73
N ALA A 269 15.92 24.98 23.55
CA ALA A 269 15.69 25.24 24.97
C ALA A 269 16.99 25.59 25.75
N ASN A 270 18.15 25.07 25.31
CA ASN A 270 19.42 25.27 26.01
C ASN A 270 20.04 26.64 25.75
N THR A 271 19.86 27.19 24.57
CA THR A 271 20.42 28.52 24.20
C THR A 271 19.35 29.60 24.25
N LEU A 272 18.08 29.25 24.42
CA LEU A 272 16.94 30.16 24.33
C LEU A 272 16.87 30.92 22.98
N GLU A 273 17.34 30.27 21.93
CA GLU A 273 17.39 30.80 20.57
C GLU A 273 16.44 30.04 19.66
N ILE A 274 16.04 30.69 18.58
CA ILE A 274 15.25 30.09 17.50
C ILE A 274 16.19 29.82 16.33
N GLU A 275 16.29 28.56 15.90
CA GLU A 275 16.87 28.21 14.63
C GLU A 275 15.82 28.20 13.54
N GLU A 276 16.18 28.67 12.38
CA GLU A 276 15.27 28.76 11.25
C GLU A 276 15.83 28.05 10.03
N GLY A 277 14.97 27.26 9.39
CA GLY A 277 15.19 26.69 8.07
C GLY A 277 14.13 27.22 7.10
N ALA A 278 14.57 27.73 5.97
CA ALA A 278 13.67 28.23 4.95
C ALA A 278 14.05 27.73 3.56
N GLY A 279 13.08 27.53 2.70
CA GLY A 279 13.30 27.11 1.33
C GLY A 279 12.15 27.49 0.41
N SER A 280 12.40 27.42 -0.90
CA SER A 280 11.39 27.64 -1.93
C SER A 280 10.81 26.31 -2.40
N VAL A 281 9.51 26.27 -2.60
CA VAL A 281 8.81 25.15 -3.24
C VAL A 281 8.74 25.43 -4.73
N GLN A 282 9.33 24.56 -5.52
CA GLN A 282 9.34 24.67 -6.98
C GLN A 282 8.77 23.40 -7.60
N SER A 283 7.70 23.56 -8.34
CA SER A 283 7.17 22.46 -9.15
C SER A 283 8.06 22.26 -10.38
N LYS A 284 8.83 21.18 -10.38
CA LYS A 284 9.71 20.83 -11.50
C LYS A 284 8.90 20.34 -12.70
N HIS A 285 8.43 21.24 -13.54
CA HIS A 285 7.77 20.92 -14.81
C HIS A 285 8.56 21.48 -15.98
N SER A 286 8.38 20.89 -17.16
CA SER A 286 8.88 21.40 -18.44
C SER A 286 8.06 22.59 -18.94
N HIS A 287 7.66 23.53 -18.07
CA HIS A 287 6.94 24.75 -18.43
C HIS A 287 7.85 25.97 -18.28
N SER A 288 7.42 27.09 -18.84
CA SER A 288 8.13 28.36 -18.67
C SER A 288 8.17 28.75 -17.19
N ASP A 289 9.24 29.39 -16.75
CA ASP A 289 9.48 29.83 -15.38
C ASP A 289 8.31 30.63 -14.77
N ASN A 290 7.54 31.32 -15.62
CA ASN A 290 6.37 32.12 -15.21
C ASN A 290 5.12 31.27 -14.90
N GLN A 291 5.17 29.95 -15.01
CA GLN A 291 4.04 29.05 -14.81
C GLN A 291 4.31 27.95 -13.79
N ASP A 292 5.42 28.02 -13.06
CA ASP A 292 5.71 27.14 -11.94
C ASP A 292 4.99 27.61 -10.67
N ASN A 293 4.97 26.75 -9.64
CA ASN A 293 4.34 27.09 -8.38
C ASN A 293 5.05 28.27 -7.69
N ALA A 294 6.37 28.35 -7.77
CA ALA A 294 7.18 29.38 -7.10
C ALA A 294 6.89 30.80 -7.63
N SER A 295 6.57 30.92 -8.92
CA SER A 295 6.28 32.23 -9.55
C SER A 295 4.98 32.88 -9.06
N LEU A 296 4.10 32.13 -8.37
CA LEU A 296 2.82 32.65 -7.87
C LEU A 296 2.99 33.56 -6.66
N GLY A 297 4.12 33.50 -5.94
CA GLY A 297 4.41 34.35 -4.79
C GLY A 297 3.41 34.22 -3.65
N LEU A 298 2.92 33.00 -3.39
CA LEU A 298 1.96 32.70 -2.33
C LEU A 298 2.60 32.72 -0.95
N GLU A 299 1.78 32.75 0.08
CA GLU A 299 2.23 32.78 1.46
C GLU A 299 3.09 31.56 1.85
N GLN A 300 3.92 31.76 2.86
CA GLN A 300 4.79 30.75 3.42
C GLN A 300 3.99 29.75 4.25
N ALA A 301 4.34 28.48 4.14
CA ALA A 301 3.92 27.45 5.09
C ALA A 301 4.87 27.45 6.29
N TRP A 302 4.36 27.78 7.47
CA TRP A 302 5.12 27.79 8.72
C TRP A 302 4.94 26.48 9.46
N HIS A 303 6.04 25.86 9.84
CA HIS A 303 6.05 24.61 10.60
C HIS A 303 7.01 24.73 11.79
N PHE A 304 6.64 24.08 12.88
CA PHE A 304 7.57 23.83 13.97
C PHE A 304 8.22 22.47 13.82
N SER A 305 9.52 22.40 14.07
CA SER A 305 10.25 21.14 14.01
C SER A 305 9.78 20.18 15.12
N PRO A 306 9.82 18.86 14.89
CA PRO A 306 9.58 17.88 15.94
C PRO A 306 10.57 18.06 17.12
N ALA A 307 10.07 17.87 18.35
CA ALA A 307 10.86 18.08 19.56
C ALA A 307 12.13 17.20 19.64
N TRP A 308 12.14 16.01 19.04
CA TRP A 308 13.27 15.10 19.04
C TRP A 308 14.52 15.64 18.30
N ILE A 309 14.36 16.64 17.43
CA ILE A 309 15.50 17.30 16.76
C ILE A 309 16.45 17.95 17.78
N GLN A 310 15.95 18.42 18.91
CA GLN A 310 16.76 19.03 19.98
C GLN A 310 17.77 18.04 20.58
N ASP A 311 17.45 16.76 20.57
CA ASP A 311 18.27 15.73 21.17
C ASP A 311 19.42 15.25 20.26
N LEU A 312 19.42 15.71 19.00
CA LEU A 312 20.42 15.36 17.99
C LEU A 312 21.57 16.38 18.01
N LYS A 313 22.37 16.38 19.06
CA LYS A 313 23.49 17.35 19.19
C LYS A 313 24.81 16.87 18.61
N GLY A 314 24.91 15.64 18.15
CA GLY A 314 26.13 15.08 17.58
C GLY A 314 27.26 14.87 18.60
N GLU A 315 26.97 14.84 19.89
CA GLU A 315 27.96 14.65 20.96
C GLU A 315 28.62 13.28 20.90
N ASP A 316 27.98 12.30 20.34
CA ASP A 316 28.49 10.94 20.16
C ASP A 316 29.16 10.68 18.79
N GLY A 317 29.18 11.68 17.90
CA GLY A 317 29.76 11.59 16.55
C GLY A 317 29.01 10.69 15.58
N THR A 318 27.89 10.10 15.98
CA THR A 318 27.06 9.18 15.16
C THR A 318 25.78 9.80 14.65
N THR A 319 25.32 10.89 15.26
CA THR A 319 24.12 11.64 14.89
C THR A 319 24.45 12.90 14.11
N LYS A 320 23.64 13.22 13.09
CA LYS A 320 23.74 14.51 12.40
C LYS A 320 23.34 15.65 13.33
N SER A 321 23.92 16.83 13.11
CA SER A 321 23.53 18.04 13.85
C SER A 321 22.03 18.34 13.68
N GLY A 322 21.42 18.99 14.67
CA GLY A 322 20.02 19.42 14.59
C GLY A 322 19.71 20.23 13.32
N ASN A 323 20.66 21.07 12.87
CA ASN A 323 20.53 21.87 11.64
C ASN A 323 20.39 20.98 10.39
N GLY A 324 21.13 19.89 10.29
CA GLY A 324 20.98 18.94 9.19
C GLY A 324 19.61 18.26 9.17
N GLN A 325 19.01 18.05 10.34
CA GLN A 325 17.65 17.49 10.43
C GLN A 325 16.57 18.52 10.08
N ILE A 326 16.75 19.79 10.44
CA ILE A 326 15.85 20.88 10.02
C ILE A 326 15.88 21.03 8.50
N GLU A 327 17.06 21.00 7.90
CA GLU A 327 17.20 21.06 6.44
C GLU A 327 16.51 19.87 5.75
N LYS A 328 16.71 18.65 6.25
CA LYS A 328 16.02 17.45 5.74
C LYS A 328 14.50 17.56 5.85
N PHE A 329 14.00 18.05 6.97
CA PHE A 329 12.57 18.24 7.18
C PHE A 329 12.02 19.31 6.24
N ASN A 330 12.75 20.41 6.04
CA ASN A 330 12.42 21.46 5.08
C ASN A 330 12.32 20.91 3.65
N GLN A 331 13.30 20.13 3.22
CA GLN A 331 13.31 19.50 1.90
C GLN A 331 12.11 18.56 1.72
N ASN A 332 11.81 17.73 2.70
CA ASN A 332 10.68 16.79 2.65
C ASN A 332 9.34 17.53 2.54
N LEU A 333 9.16 18.62 3.28
CA LEU A 333 7.95 19.45 3.19
C LEU A 333 7.85 20.17 1.85
N GLY A 334 8.98 20.67 1.34
CA GLY A 334 9.04 21.26 0.00
C GLY A 334 8.61 20.27 -1.08
N HIS A 335 9.15 19.05 -1.06
CA HIS A 335 8.75 17.97 -1.98
C HIS A 335 7.28 17.60 -1.84
N TYR A 336 6.75 17.56 -0.61
CA TYR A 336 5.32 17.29 -0.37
C TYR A 336 4.41 18.32 -1.06
N TYR A 337 4.68 19.61 -0.88
CA TYR A 337 3.89 20.67 -1.54
C TYR A 337 4.08 20.69 -3.04
N ASP A 338 5.29 20.39 -3.54
CA ASP A 338 5.54 20.28 -4.97
C ASP A 338 4.75 19.14 -5.62
N LEU A 339 4.69 17.96 -4.98
CA LEU A 339 3.87 16.85 -5.42
C LEU A 339 2.37 17.15 -5.40
N GLN A 340 1.90 17.95 -4.43
CA GLN A 340 0.50 18.35 -4.35
C GLN A 340 0.13 19.38 -5.42
N ALA A 341 1.08 20.17 -5.91
CA ALA A 341 0.83 21.21 -6.90
C ALA A 341 0.49 20.66 -8.28
N LYS A 342 1.00 19.46 -8.64
CA LYS A 342 0.77 18.84 -9.95
C LYS A 342 0.56 17.33 -9.82
N GLN A 343 -0.60 16.89 -10.28
CA GLN A 343 -0.99 15.50 -10.28
C GLN A 343 -1.51 15.07 -11.64
N PHE A 344 -1.45 13.78 -11.91
CA PHE A 344 -2.00 13.18 -13.11
C PHE A 344 -2.93 12.04 -12.72
N MET A 345 -4.06 11.94 -13.42
CA MET A 345 -4.98 10.82 -13.31
C MET A 345 -5.11 10.14 -14.67
N ALA A 346 -5.01 8.83 -14.69
CA ALA A 346 -5.21 8.02 -15.88
C ALA A 346 -6.30 6.99 -15.64
N THR A 347 -7.15 6.77 -16.64
CA THR A 347 -8.05 5.61 -16.69
C THR A 347 -7.49 4.65 -17.73
N SER A 348 -7.38 3.38 -17.40
CA SER A 348 -6.81 2.38 -18.30
C SER A 348 -7.53 1.03 -18.15
N THR A 349 -7.30 0.15 -19.13
CA THR A 349 -7.68 -1.26 -19.07
C THR A 349 -6.54 -2.16 -18.58
N VAL A 350 -5.39 -1.58 -18.26
CA VAL A 350 -4.17 -2.29 -17.83
C VAL A 350 -4.43 -3.05 -16.53
N ARG A 351 -4.05 -4.32 -16.51
CA ARG A 351 -4.27 -5.27 -15.42
C ARG A 351 -2.98 -5.81 -14.80
N ASP A 352 -1.84 -5.32 -15.26
CA ASP A 352 -0.49 -5.72 -14.83
C ASP A 352 0.41 -4.51 -14.46
N ALA A 353 -0.20 -3.44 -13.98
CA ALA A 353 0.49 -2.21 -13.56
C ALA A 353 0.78 -2.22 -12.04
N GLN A 354 1.45 -3.25 -11.53
CA GLN A 354 1.87 -3.35 -10.13
C GLN A 354 3.37 -3.37 -9.99
#